data_ad0e4dc2b7e3cce778590844be5028bb
#
_entry.id   ad0e4dc2b7e3cce778590844be5028bb
#
_cell.length_a   1.000
_cell.length_b   1.000
_cell.length_c   1.000
_cell.angle_alpha   90.00
_cell.angle_beta   90.00
_cell.angle_gamma   90.00
#
_symmetry.space_group_name_H-M   'P 1'
#
loop_
_entity.id
_entity.type
_entity.pdbx_description
1 polymer ?
#
loop_
_entity_poly.entity_id
_entity_poly.type
_entity_poly.pdbx_seq_one_letter_code
_entity_poly.pdbx_strand_id
1 'polypeptide(L)'
;MSEDITYDESFKCILLGDQSVGKSSLVELLIKNEVSKDYKCTVGVEFSSKIISINKNVNIKCLIWDTAGQERYRTITNTYYRGSDGVIVVFDCTNLKSFISCKYWLNEVINRLNTDKTLIYLLGNKSDLTERRVVYNEQINKIIEEYNKKLANFKYIECSISNPSDEEKNIFKNLCSELYVIKGKHKFIYNENDNNDIVVLENIPENNKRTCC
;
A
#
# COMPACT_ATOMS: atom_id res chain seq x y z
N MET A 1 24.31 15.15 -16.33
CA MET A 1 24.31 15.22 -14.86
C MET A 1 22.89 14.91 -14.44
N SER A 2 22.65 13.75 -13.85
CA SER A 2 21.35 13.43 -13.26
C SER A 2 21.19 14.34 -12.05
N GLU A 3 20.20 15.24 -12.05
CA GLU A 3 19.82 15.94 -10.85
C GLU A 3 19.43 14.89 -9.80
N ASP A 4 20.15 14.85 -8.69
CA ASP A 4 19.80 14.01 -7.55
C ASP A 4 18.51 14.60 -6.96
N ILE A 5 17.37 13.99 -7.32
CA ILE A 5 16.08 14.38 -6.75
C ILE A 5 16.14 14.10 -5.25
N THR A 6 16.14 15.16 -4.44
CA THR A 6 16.08 15.07 -2.98
C THR A 6 14.69 14.61 -2.54
N TYR A 7 14.61 13.93 -1.42
CA TYR A 7 13.33 13.51 -0.82
C TYR A 7 13.32 13.92 0.67
N ASP A 8 12.11 14.18 1.16
CA ASP A 8 11.90 14.68 2.53
C ASP A 8 11.79 13.54 3.54
N GLU A 9 11.18 12.43 3.12
CA GLU A 9 10.97 11.25 3.96
C GLU A 9 11.09 9.96 3.13
N SER A 10 11.28 8.83 3.81
CA SER A 10 11.26 7.52 3.18
C SER A 10 10.32 6.57 3.92
N PHE A 11 9.50 5.83 3.16
CA PHE A 11 8.62 4.82 3.71
C PHE A 11 8.90 3.45 3.10
N LYS A 12 8.97 2.47 3.98
CA LYS A 12 9.11 1.08 3.58
C LYS A 12 7.73 0.46 3.38
N CYS A 13 7.47 -0.02 2.18
CA CYS A 13 6.23 -0.68 1.79
C CYS A 13 6.50 -2.14 1.43
N ILE A 14 5.71 -3.07 1.97
CA ILE A 14 5.80 -4.50 1.65
C ILE A 14 4.52 -4.95 0.97
N LEU A 15 4.66 -5.76 -0.10
CA LEU A 15 3.54 -6.41 -0.77
C LEU A 15 3.42 -7.86 -0.33
N LEU A 16 2.23 -8.26 0.10
CA LEU A 16 1.89 -9.59 0.57
C LEU A 16 0.71 -10.15 -0.23
N GLY A 17 0.56 -11.45 -0.24
CA GLY A 17 -0.51 -12.13 -0.95
C GLY A 17 -0.01 -13.36 -1.69
N ASP A 18 -0.91 -14.20 -2.16
CA ASP A 18 -0.59 -15.44 -2.84
C ASP A 18 0.11 -15.20 -4.19
N GLN A 19 0.60 -16.27 -4.81
CA GLN A 19 1.21 -16.20 -6.12
C GLN A 19 0.17 -15.76 -7.18
N SER A 20 0.64 -15.02 -8.20
CA SER A 20 -0.16 -14.59 -9.37
C SER A 20 -1.34 -13.65 -9.08
N VAL A 21 -1.44 -13.07 -7.88
CA VAL A 21 -2.48 -12.07 -7.56
C VAL A 21 -2.18 -10.69 -8.15
N GLY A 22 -0.95 -10.43 -8.63
CA GLY A 22 -0.56 -9.18 -9.29
C GLY A 22 0.34 -8.24 -8.47
N LYS A 23 1.02 -8.72 -7.42
CA LYS A 23 1.94 -7.89 -6.61
C LYS A 23 3.02 -7.23 -7.46
N SER A 24 3.79 -8.01 -8.22
CA SER A 24 4.86 -7.52 -9.09
C SER A 24 4.33 -6.62 -10.20
N SER A 25 3.14 -6.92 -10.73
CA SER A 25 2.49 -6.06 -11.72
C SER A 25 2.13 -4.69 -11.15
N LEU A 26 1.73 -4.62 -9.87
CA LEU A 26 1.48 -3.35 -9.19
C LEU A 26 2.76 -2.53 -9.04
N VAL A 27 3.88 -3.18 -8.72
CA VAL A 27 5.19 -2.49 -8.66
C VAL A 27 5.62 -2.02 -10.04
N GLU A 28 5.43 -2.84 -11.06
CA GLU A 28 5.77 -2.50 -12.44
C GLU A 28 4.95 -1.30 -12.93
N LEU A 29 3.65 -1.27 -12.65
CA LEU A 29 2.77 -0.13 -12.93
C LEU A 29 3.30 1.15 -12.26
N LEU A 30 3.71 1.08 -10.99
CA LEU A 30 4.30 2.22 -10.31
C LEU A 30 5.60 2.69 -10.98
N ILE A 31 6.53 1.78 -11.26
CA ILE A 31 7.87 2.14 -11.74
C ILE A 31 7.82 2.63 -13.19
N LYS A 32 7.12 1.90 -14.06
CA LYS A 32 7.13 2.09 -15.51
C LYS A 32 5.89 2.80 -16.06
N ASN A 33 4.83 2.97 -15.27
CA ASN A 33 3.46 3.37 -15.70
C ASN A 33 2.83 2.40 -16.71
N GLU A 34 3.39 1.20 -16.86
CA GLU A 34 2.93 0.16 -17.77
C GLU A 34 3.07 -1.20 -17.08
N VAL A 35 2.28 -2.16 -17.50
CA VAL A 35 2.36 -3.55 -17.01
C VAL A 35 2.78 -4.43 -18.17
N SER A 36 3.85 -5.21 -17.99
CA SER A 36 4.29 -6.19 -18.97
C SER A 36 3.25 -7.28 -19.17
N LYS A 37 3.08 -7.71 -20.43
CA LYS A 37 2.28 -8.89 -20.76
C LYS A 37 3.01 -10.20 -20.46
N ASP A 38 4.32 -10.15 -20.30
CA ASP A 38 5.14 -11.32 -20.01
C ASP A 38 5.13 -11.61 -18.52
N TYR A 39 4.42 -12.66 -18.15
CA TYR A 39 4.37 -13.12 -16.76
C TYR A 39 5.69 -13.74 -16.34
N LYS A 40 6.34 -13.15 -15.33
CA LYS A 40 7.50 -13.74 -14.64
C LYS A 40 7.14 -14.01 -13.17
N CYS A 41 7.47 -15.21 -12.72
CA CYS A 41 7.29 -15.55 -11.31
C CYS A 41 8.39 -14.91 -10.46
N THR A 42 8.02 -14.14 -9.44
CA THR A 42 8.98 -13.59 -8.47
C THR A 42 9.60 -14.71 -7.64
N VAL A 43 10.92 -14.75 -7.58
CA VAL A 43 11.68 -15.70 -6.75
C VAL A 43 12.30 -14.95 -5.59
N GLY A 44 11.91 -15.30 -4.36
CA GLY A 44 12.39 -14.61 -3.17
C GLY A 44 11.71 -13.25 -2.95
N VAL A 45 12.50 -12.19 -2.90
CA VAL A 45 12.01 -10.81 -2.72
C VAL A 45 12.75 -9.88 -3.67
N GLU A 46 12.01 -9.05 -4.39
CA GLU A 46 12.56 -7.99 -5.22
C GLU A 46 12.42 -6.64 -4.53
N PHE A 47 13.49 -5.87 -4.53
CA PHE A 47 13.52 -4.52 -3.99
C PHE A 47 13.46 -3.50 -5.12
N SER A 48 12.56 -2.54 -4.97
CA SER A 48 12.44 -1.39 -5.86
C SER A 48 12.29 -0.11 -5.06
N SER A 49 12.63 1.04 -5.65
CA SER A 49 12.38 2.34 -5.04
C SER A 49 11.96 3.37 -6.07
N LYS A 50 11.06 4.26 -5.67
CA LYS A 50 10.64 5.41 -6.48
C LYS A 50 10.44 6.62 -5.60
N ILE A 51 10.85 7.79 -6.08
CA ILE A 51 10.51 9.07 -5.45
C ILE A 51 9.14 9.47 -5.99
N ILE A 52 8.21 9.73 -5.08
CA ILE A 52 6.82 10.07 -5.36
C ILE A 52 6.56 11.46 -4.78
N SER A 53 6.21 12.41 -5.63
CA SER A 53 5.74 13.72 -5.20
C SER A 53 4.30 13.61 -4.74
N ILE A 54 4.05 13.73 -3.44
CA ILE A 54 2.70 13.69 -2.88
C ILE A 54 1.99 15.05 -3.03
N ASN A 55 2.77 16.11 -3.11
CA ASN A 55 2.33 17.47 -3.47
C ASN A 55 3.50 18.28 -4.05
N LYS A 56 3.30 19.60 -4.27
CA LYS A 56 4.32 20.47 -4.88
C LYS A 56 5.62 20.60 -4.05
N ASN A 57 5.55 20.37 -2.75
CA ASN A 57 6.63 20.66 -1.81
C ASN A 57 7.19 19.42 -1.10
N VAL A 58 6.56 18.23 -1.27
CA VAL A 58 6.94 17.04 -0.51
C VAL A 58 7.16 15.85 -1.44
N ASN A 59 8.38 15.34 -1.40
CA ASN A 59 8.82 14.16 -2.12
C ASN A 59 9.09 13.02 -1.14
N ILE A 60 8.49 11.87 -1.39
CA ILE A 60 8.64 10.68 -0.56
C ILE A 60 9.37 9.60 -1.33
N LYS A 61 10.43 9.06 -0.74
CA LYS A 61 11.09 7.87 -1.28
C LYS A 61 10.35 6.62 -0.81
N CYS A 62 9.56 6.02 -1.71
CA CYS A 62 8.89 4.75 -1.46
C CYS A 62 9.87 3.59 -1.71
N LEU A 63 10.17 2.83 -0.66
CA LEU A 63 11.01 1.64 -0.68
C LEU A 63 10.10 0.42 -0.72
N ILE A 64 10.07 -0.31 -1.84
CA ILE A 64 9.09 -1.35 -2.10
C ILE A 64 9.74 -2.72 -2.05
N TRP A 65 9.14 -3.61 -1.26
CA TRP A 65 9.56 -4.99 -1.13
C TRP A 65 8.47 -5.89 -1.71
N ASP A 66 8.68 -6.32 -2.96
CA ASP A 66 7.80 -7.28 -3.64
C ASP A 66 8.18 -8.69 -3.24
N THR A 67 7.26 -9.38 -2.55
CA THR A 67 7.52 -10.72 -2.03
C THR A 67 6.96 -11.80 -2.93
N ALA A 68 7.69 -12.91 -3.06
CA ALA A 68 7.16 -14.12 -3.70
C ALA A 68 5.94 -14.64 -2.93
N GLY A 69 4.83 -14.85 -3.66
CA GLY A 69 3.59 -15.34 -3.06
C GLY A 69 3.52 -16.85 -2.84
N GLN A 70 4.62 -17.59 -3.08
CA GLN A 70 4.65 -19.03 -2.90
C GLN A 70 4.75 -19.42 -1.42
N GLU A 71 4.01 -20.43 -1.01
CA GLU A 71 3.99 -20.96 0.36
C GLU A 71 5.39 -21.40 0.86
N ARG A 72 6.26 -21.80 -0.03
CA ARG A 72 7.65 -22.22 0.28
C ARG A 72 8.51 -21.09 0.84
N TYR A 73 8.17 -19.84 0.53
CA TYR A 73 8.91 -18.65 0.97
C TYR A 73 8.26 -17.94 2.16
N ARG A 74 7.15 -18.46 2.69
CA ARG A 74 6.46 -17.86 3.86
C ARG A 74 7.34 -17.75 5.10
N THR A 75 8.27 -18.68 5.29
CA THR A 75 9.20 -18.69 6.45
C THR A 75 10.34 -17.66 6.36
N ILE A 76 10.71 -17.21 5.16
CA ILE A 76 11.81 -16.25 4.95
C ILE A 76 11.38 -14.82 5.31
N THR A 77 10.11 -14.60 5.49
CA THR A 77 9.46 -13.29 5.49
C THR A 77 9.69 -12.45 6.75
N ASN A 78 10.19 -13.03 7.87
CA ASN A 78 10.33 -12.30 9.15
C ASN A 78 11.18 -11.03 9.05
N THR A 79 12.28 -11.08 8.30
CA THR A 79 13.20 -9.96 8.13
C THR A 79 12.57 -8.82 7.31
N TYR A 80 11.61 -9.15 6.42
CA TYR A 80 11.01 -8.18 5.52
C TYR A 80 9.91 -7.36 6.16
N TYR A 81 9.19 -7.90 7.17
CA TYR A 81 8.19 -7.16 7.92
C TYR A 81 8.80 -6.02 8.75
N ARG A 82 9.98 -6.25 9.33
CA ARG A 82 10.59 -5.30 10.25
C ARG A 82 10.74 -3.90 9.64
N GLY A 83 10.16 -2.92 10.31
CA GLY A 83 10.23 -1.51 9.92
C GLY A 83 9.39 -1.17 8.69
N SER A 84 8.40 -2.00 8.32
CA SER A 84 7.45 -1.62 7.28
C SER A 84 6.46 -0.59 7.82
N ASP A 85 6.33 0.50 7.06
CA ASP A 85 5.40 1.60 7.33
C ASP A 85 4.05 1.34 6.66
N GLY A 86 4.10 0.81 5.43
CA GLY A 86 2.95 0.44 4.64
C GLY A 86 2.93 -1.05 4.29
N VAL A 87 1.75 -1.63 4.23
CA VAL A 87 1.52 -3.01 3.79
C VAL A 87 0.39 -3.02 2.78
N ILE A 88 0.60 -3.70 1.65
CA ILE A 88 -0.46 -3.96 0.68
C ILE A 88 -0.66 -5.48 0.60
N VAL A 89 -1.79 -5.97 1.10
CA VAL A 89 -2.22 -7.37 0.97
C VAL A 89 -3.06 -7.50 -0.27
N VAL A 90 -2.57 -8.20 -1.28
CA VAL A 90 -3.21 -8.33 -2.60
C VAL A 90 -3.89 -9.68 -2.75
N PHE A 91 -5.12 -9.67 -3.25
CA PHE A 91 -5.81 -10.86 -3.72
C PHE A 91 -6.38 -10.66 -5.13
N ASP A 92 -6.76 -11.75 -5.75
CA ASP A 92 -7.37 -11.80 -7.09
C ASP A 92 -8.88 -12.01 -6.94
N CYS A 93 -9.71 -11.07 -7.41
CA CYS A 93 -11.18 -11.14 -7.35
C CYS A 93 -11.76 -12.37 -8.06
N THR A 94 -10.98 -13.00 -8.95
CA THR A 94 -11.34 -14.22 -9.68
C THR A 94 -10.85 -15.50 -9.01
N ASN A 95 -10.20 -15.39 -7.83
CA ASN A 95 -9.62 -16.53 -7.12
C ASN A 95 -9.98 -16.53 -5.62
N LEU A 96 -11.02 -17.29 -5.27
CA LEU A 96 -11.50 -17.38 -3.90
C LEU A 96 -10.42 -17.85 -2.91
N LYS A 97 -9.49 -18.72 -3.33
CA LYS A 97 -8.41 -19.21 -2.48
C LYS A 97 -7.48 -18.07 -2.06
N SER A 98 -7.12 -17.18 -3.00
CA SER A 98 -6.26 -16.03 -2.70
C SER A 98 -6.94 -15.05 -1.72
N PHE A 99 -8.26 -14.89 -1.83
CA PHE A 99 -9.04 -14.08 -0.89
C PHE A 99 -9.08 -14.71 0.51
N ILE A 100 -9.32 -16.02 0.62
CA ILE A 100 -9.29 -16.74 1.91
C ILE A 100 -7.90 -16.60 2.56
N SER A 101 -6.84 -16.66 1.77
CA SER A 101 -5.46 -16.49 2.24
C SER A 101 -5.17 -15.09 2.80
N CYS A 102 -5.98 -14.06 2.48
CA CYS A 102 -5.80 -12.72 3.05
C CYS A 102 -5.89 -12.72 4.56
N LYS A 103 -6.71 -13.57 5.17
CA LYS A 103 -6.76 -13.70 6.65
C LYS A 103 -5.42 -14.14 7.23
N TYR A 104 -4.73 -15.06 6.57
CA TYR A 104 -3.39 -15.47 6.97
C TYR A 104 -2.43 -14.28 6.90
N TRP A 105 -2.39 -13.57 5.78
CA TRP A 105 -1.48 -12.44 5.58
C TRP A 105 -1.75 -11.29 6.54
N LEU A 106 -3.02 -10.94 6.78
CA LEU A 106 -3.41 -9.89 7.72
C LEU A 106 -3.05 -10.26 9.17
N ASN A 107 -3.22 -11.52 9.56
CA ASN A 107 -2.81 -11.99 10.89
C ASN A 107 -1.28 -11.96 11.06
N GLU A 108 -0.51 -12.30 10.00
CA GLU A 108 0.95 -12.15 10.02
C GLU A 108 1.37 -10.68 10.24
N VAL A 109 0.67 -9.73 9.59
CA VAL A 109 0.90 -8.30 9.81
C VAL A 109 0.64 -7.91 11.25
N ILE A 110 -0.50 -8.32 11.83
CA ILE A 110 -0.86 -8.04 13.23
C ILE A 110 0.18 -8.58 14.20
N ASN A 111 0.68 -9.78 13.95
CA ASN A 111 1.63 -10.45 14.84
C ASN A 111 3.06 -9.88 14.77
N ARG A 112 3.41 -9.16 13.69
CA ARG A 112 4.79 -8.76 13.39
C ARG A 112 5.04 -7.28 13.36
N LEU A 113 4.01 -6.47 13.20
CA LEU A 113 4.13 -5.01 13.06
C LEU A 113 3.38 -4.27 14.16
N ASN A 114 3.83 -3.04 14.43
CA ASN A 114 3.06 -2.11 15.23
C ASN A 114 1.93 -1.51 14.36
N THR A 115 0.75 -2.09 14.46
CA THR A 115 -0.41 -1.74 13.63
C THR A 115 -0.95 -0.32 13.85
N ASP A 116 -0.63 0.32 14.98
CA ASP A 116 -1.02 1.71 15.25
C ASP A 116 -0.30 2.72 14.35
N LYS A 117 0.90 2.33 13.86
CA LYS A 117 1.77 3.18 13.03
C LYS A 117 1.93 2.66 11.60
N THR A 118 1.31 1.54 11.28
CA THR A 118 1.39 0.90 9.96
C THR A 118 0.08 1.09 9.23
N LEU A 119 0.14 1.58 7.98
CA LEU A 119 -1.00 1.65 7.09
C LEU A 119 -1.13 0.34 6.32
N ILE A 120 -2.34 -0.24 6.31
CA ILE A 120 -2.59 -1.53 5.70
C ILE A 120 -3.69 -1.39 4.65
N TYR A 121 -3.35 -1.69 3.41
CA TYR A 121 -4.30 -1.81 2.31
C TYR A 121 -4.59 -3.28 2.04
N LEU A 122 -5.88 -3.64 1.99
CA LEU A 122 -6.36 -4.87 1.37
C LEU A 122 -6.78 -4.53 -0.06
N LEU A 123 -6.11 -5.11 -1.05
CA LEU A 123 -6.29 -4.77 -2.45
C LEU A 123 -6.86 -5.94 -3.23
N GLY A 124 -8.08 -5.77 -3.75
CA GLY A 124 -8.74 -6.70 -4.67
C GLY A 124 -8.37 -6.36 -6.11
N ASN A 125 -7.51 -7.17 -6.72
CA ASN A 125 -7.08 -6.97 -8.11
C ASN A 125 -7.92 -7.77 -9.09
N LYS A 126 -7.80 -7.42 -10.36
CA LYS A 126 -8.49 -8.01 -11.53
C LYS A 126 -10.00 -7.77 -11.50
N SER A 127 -10.41 -6.59 -11.03
CA SER A 127 -11.81 -6.16 -10.97
C SER A 127 -12.46 -6.07 -12.35
N ASP A 128 -11.67 -5.88 -13.41
CA ASP A 128 -12.08 -5.88 -14.82
C ASP A 128 -12.62 -7.22 -15.30
N LEU A 129 -12.21 -8.33 -14.68
CA LEU A 129 -12.66 -9.68 -15.06
C LEU A 129 -14.02 -10.04 -14.42
N THR A 130 -15.02 -9.23 -14.66
CA THR A 130 -16.35 -9.31 -14.03
C THR A 130 -17.02 -10.66 -14.20
N GLU A 131 -16.92 -11.26 -15.38
CA GLU A 131 -17.51 -12.58 -15.68
C GLU A 131 -16.82 -13.74 -14.95
N ARG A 132 -15.58 -13.55 -14.51
CA ARG A 132 -14.80 -14.54 -13.77
C ARG A 132 -14.79 -14.29 -12.28
N ARG A 133 -15.45 -13.22 -11.83
CA ARG A 133 -15.47 -12.81 -10.44
C ARG A 133 -16.12 -13.87 -9.56
N VAL A 134 -15.44 -14.23 -8.48
CA VAL A 134 -15.90 -15.20 -7.47
C VAL A 134 -15.88 -14.64 -6.05
N VAL A 135 -15.29 -13.45 -5.87
CA VAL A 135 -15.24 -12.74 -4.59
C VAL A 135 -16.15 -11.52 -4.68
N TYR A 136 -17.21 -11.50 -3.88
CA TYR A 136 -18.25 -10.47 -3.92
C TYR A 136 -18.23 -9.60 -2.66
N ASN A 137 -18.87 -8.44 -2.74
CA ASN A 137 -18.87 -7.42 -1.68
C ASN A 137 -19.31 -7.96 -0.31
N GLU A 138 -20.24 -8.93 -0.26
CA GLU A 138 -20.67 -9.54 1.02
C GLU A 138 -19.51 -10.19 1.77
N GLN A 139 -18.65 -10.91 1.05
CA GLN A 139 -17.49 -11.59 1.64
C GLN A 139 -16.41 -10.57 2.03
N ILE A 140 -16.21 -9.56 1.19
CA ILE A 140 -15.24 -8.47 1.40
C ILE A 140 -15.64 -7.65 2.63
N ASN A 141 -16.91 -7.26 2.76
CA ASN A 141 -17.41 -6.49 3.89
C ASN A 141 -17.21 -7.23 5.23
N LYS A 142 -17.39 -8.55 5.26
CA LYS A 142 -17.12 -9.37 6.45
C LYS A 142 -15.66 -9.27 6.90
N ILE A 143 -14.71 -9.28 5.96
CA ILE A 143 -13.28 -9.09 6.28
C ILE A 143 -13.03 -7.66 6.74
N ILE A 144 -13.59 -6.65 6.05
CA ILE A 144 -13.42 -5.25 6.42
C ILE A 144 -13.92 -5.01 7.85
N GLU A 145 -15.12 -5.48 8.18
CA GLU A 145 -15.69 -5.36 9.54
C GLU A 145 -14.84 -6.07 10.61
N GLU A 146 -14.31 -7.25 10.28
CA GLU A 146 -13.46 -8.01 11.18
C GLU A 146 -12.15 -7.26 11.49
N TYR A 147 -11.48 -6.75 10.45
CA TYR A 147 -10.15 -6.17 10.60
C TYR A 147 -10.16 -4.68 10.99
N ASN A 148 -11.21 -3.91 10.71
CA ASN A 148 -11.39 -2.57 11.26
C ASN A 148 -11.47 -2.54 12.79
N LYS A 149 -11.85 -3.65 13.42
CA LYS A 149 -11.84 -3.79 14.89
C LYS A 149 -10.44 -4.06 15.46
N LYS A 150 -9.50 -4.51 14.63
CA LYS A 150 -8.17 -4.98 15.03
C LYS A 150 -7.04 -4.04 14.59
N LEU A 151 -7.30 -3.23 13.56
CA LEU A 151 -6.32 -2.41 12.86
C LEU A 151 -6.77 -0.95 12.83
N ALA A 152 -5.93 -0.04 13.34
CA ALA A 152 -6.26 1.38 13.39
C ALA A 152 -6.26 2.03 12.00
N ASN A 153 -5.38 1.58 11.10
CA ASN A 153 -5.18 2.17 9.78
C ASN A 153 -5.33 1.08 8.71
N PHE A 154 -6.58 0.66 8.46
CA PHE A 154 -6.92 -0.39 7.50
C PHE A 154 -7.91 0.12 6.45
N LYS A 155 -7.62 -0.14 5.18
CA LYS A 155 -8.49 0.23 4.05
C LYS A 155 -8.59 -0.89 3.03
N TYR A 156 -9.75 -0.97 2.40
CA TYR A 156 -9.98 -1.80 1.22
C TYR A 156 -9.96 -0.94 -0.03
N ILE A 157 -9.29 -1.44 -1.07
CA ILE A 157 -9.24 -0.86 -2.40
C ILE A 157 -9.49 -1.97 -3.42
N GLU A 158 -10.29 -1.69 -4.45
CA GLU A 158 -10.46 -2.59 -5.59
C GLU A 158 -9.86 -1.95 -6.83
N CYS A 159 -9.17 -2.72 -7.66
CA CYS A 159 -8.51 -2.21 -8.83
C CYS A 159 -8.36 -3.23 -9.97
N SER A 160 -8.06 -2.71 -11.15
CA SER A 160 -7.58 -3.49 -12.29
C SER A 160 -6.18 -3.02 -12.68
N ILE A 161 -5.15 -3.74 -12.21
CA ILE A 161 -3.77 -3.40 -12.54
C ILE A 161 -3.49 -3.54 -14.05
N SER A 162 -4.21 -4.42 -14.75
CA SER A 162 -4.06 -4.63 -16.20
C SER A 162 -4.68 -3.53 -17.05
N ASN A 163 -5.69 -2.83 -16.50
CA ASN A 163 -6.36 -1.70 -17.15
C ASN A 163 -6.67 -0.61 -16.12
N PRO A 164 -5.62 0.04 -15.56
CA PRO A 164 -5.78 0.92 -14.43
C PRO A 164 -6.42 2.25 -14.81
N SER A 165 -7.38 2.70 -14.01
CA SER A 165 -7.84 4.09 -13.98
C SER A 165 -6.74 5.02 -13.46
N ASP A 166 -6.92 6.33 -13.59
CA ASP A 166 -5.95 7.29 -13.07
C ASP A 166 -5.85 7.25 -11.52
N GLU A 167 -6.95 6.92 -10.84
CA GLU A 167 -6.94 6.70 -9.39
C GLU A 167 -6.11 5.48 -8.99
N GLU A 168 -6.23 4.39 -9.74
CA GLU A 168 -5.51 3.14 -9.48
C GLU A 168 -4.00 3.29 -9.73
N LYS A 169 -3.58 4.13 -10.69
CA LYS A 169 -2.17 4.50 -10.88
C LYS A 169 -1.59 5.24 -9.69
N ASN A 170 -2.43 5.89 -8.90
CA ASN A 170 -2.04 6.66 -7.72
C ASN A 170 -2.05 5.87 -6.39
N ILE A 171 -2.26 4.56 -6.39
CA ILE A 171 -2.33 3.74 -5.16
C ILE A 171 -1.12 3.98 -4.25
N PHE A 172 0.09 3.99 -4.78
CA PHE A 172 1.29 4.26 -3.98
C PHE A 172 1.43 5.72 -3.56
N LYS A 173 0.97 6.67 -4.38
CA LYS A 173 0.93 8.09 -4.01
C LYS A 173 -0.01 8.29 -2.84
N ASN A 174 -1.19 7.68 -2.89
CA ASN A 174 -2.17 7.73 -1.81
C ASN A 174 -1.62 7.07 -0.53
N LEU A 175 -1.01 5.89 -0.66
CA LEU A 175 -0.35 5.21 0.46
C LEU A 175 0.71 6.09 1.12
N CYS A 176 1.61 6.70 0.34
CA CYS A 176 2.65 7.59 0.85
C CYS A 176 2.08 8.85 1.51
N SER A 177 1.03 9.43 0.91
CA SER A 177 0.34 10.60 1.47
C SER A 177 -0.28 10.30 2.82
N GLU A 178 -0.98 9.18 2.96
CA GLU A 178 -1.60 8.79 4.22
C GLU A 178 -0.55 8.41 5.28
N LEU A 179 0.52 7.73 4.90
CA LEU A 179 1.64 7.44 5.82
C LEU A 179 2.29 8.72 6.34
N TYR A 180 2.42 9.73 5.50
CA TYR A 180 2.97 11.03 5.89
C TYR A 180 2.15 11.69 6.99
N VAL A 181 0.81 11.52 6.96
CA VAL A 181 -0.11 11.96 8.03
C VAL A 181 0.02 11.12 9.27
N ILE A 182 -0.06 9.80 9.14
CA ILE A 182 -0.01 8.86 10.28
C ILE A 182 1.28 9.05 11.08
N LYS A 183 2.38 9.39 10.42
CA LYS A 183 3.67 9.70 11.06
C LYS A 183 3.70 11.06 11.76
N GLY A 184 2.58 11.78 11.80
CA GLY A 184 2.45 13.07 12.51
C GLY A 184 3.18 14.22 11.82
N LYS A 185 3.50 14.07 10.53
CA LYS A 185 4.25 15.09 9.80
C LYS A 185 3.39 16.27 9.37
N HIS A 186 2.07 16.05 9.11
CA HIS A 186 1.10 17.14 8.79
C HIS A 186 -0.36 16.72 8.99
N LYS A 187 -1.27 17.72 9.10
CA LYS A 187 -2.73 17.53 9.00
C LYS A 187 -3.18 17.80 7.57
N PHE A 188 -3.97 16.89 6.99
CA PHE A 188 -4.65 17.15 5.72
C PHE A 188 -6.00 17.83 5.97
N ILE A 189 -6.34 18.80 5.11
CA ILE A 189 -7.71 19.26 4.93
C ILE A 189 -8.13 18.83 3.53
N TYR A 190 -9.18 18.04 3.44
CA TYR A 190 -9.84 17.75 2.17
C TYR A 190 -10.60 19.02 1.72
N ASN A 191 -10.24 19.58 0.58
CA ASN A 191 -11.08 20.55 -0.09
C ASN A 191 -12.07 19.78 -0.96
N GLU A 192 -13.35 19.79 -0.58
CA GLU A 192 -14.44 19.15 -1.33
C GLU A 192 -14.69 19.79 -2.72
N ASN A 193 -14.04 20.91 -3.03
CA ASN A 193 -14.32 21.72 -4.22
C ASN A 193 -13.31 21.62 -5.37
N ASP A 194 -12.18 20.93 -5.18
CA ASP A 194 -11.19 20.73 -6.25
C ASP A 194 -10.88 19.25 -6.40
N ASN A 195 -11.15 18.74 -7.59
CA ASN A 195 -10.92 17.38 -8.06
C ASN A 195 -9.68 16.73 -7.43
N ASN A 196 -9.87 15.93 -6.38
CA ASN A 196 -8.92 14.95 -5.81
C ASN A 196 -7.49 15.42 -5.47
N ASP A 197 -7.20 16.70 -5.37
CA ASP A 197 -5.92 17.19 -4.89
C ASP A 197 -5.90 17.25 -3.37
N ILE A 198 -5.07 16.38 -2.76
CA ILE A 198 -4.80 16.39 -1.32
C ILE A 198 -3.98 17.64 -1.01
N VAL A 199 -4.58 18.62 -0.33
CA VAL A 199 -3.88 19.83 0.12
C VAL A 199 -3.21 19.55 1.46
N VAL A 200 -1.88 19.58 1.48
CA VAL A 200 -1.07 19.50 2.72
C VAL A 200 -0.92 20.90 3.28
N LEU A 201 -1.40 21.14 4.49
CA LEU A 201 -1.14 22.40 5.19
C LEU A 201 0.27 22.44 5.77
N GLU A 202 0.92 23.61 5.60
CA GLU A 202 2.25 23.88 6.13
C GLU A 202 2.30 23.81 7.68
N ASN A 203 3.47 23.50 8.18
CA ASN A 203 3.87 23.38 9.58
C ASN A 203 3.10 24.28 10.54
N ILE A 204 2.44 23.68 11.52
CA ILE A 204 2.11 24.40 12.76
C ILE A 204 3.37 24.36 13.63
N PRO A 205 3.99 25.50 13.96
CA PRO A 205 5.13 25.50 14.85
C PRO A 205 4.72 24.92 16.20
N GLU A 206 5.53 24.01 16.72
CA GLU A 206 5.39 23.51 18.09
C GLU A 206 5.60 24.67 19.07
N ASN A 207 4.50 25.30 19.48
CA ASN A 207 4.49 26.22 20.61
C ASN A 207 4.22 25.40 21.86
N ASN A 208 5.26 24.84 22.47
CA ASN A 208 5.20 24.36 23.84
C ASN A 208 6.52 24.58 24.56
N LYS A 209 6.83 25.83 24.84
CA LYS A 209 7.66 26.16 25.98
C LYS A 209 6.72 26.31 27.19
N ARG A 210 6.54 25.24 27.95
CA ARG A 210 6.08 25.36 29.32
C ARG A 210 7.23 25.88 30.14
N THR A 211 7.21 27.16 30.43
CA THR A 211 7.96 27.77 31.51
C THR A 211 7.29 27.33 32.81
N CYS A 212 7.96 26.48 33.56
CA CYS A 212 7.67 26.30 34.98
C CYS A 212 8.32 27.46 35.74
N CYS A 213 7.51 28.23 36.45
CA CYS A 213 7.87 28.90 37.67
C CYS A 213 7.67 27.95 38.84
#